data_f7d3f93f88ae36e93edc4b0fd68c9bb4
#
_entry.id   f7d3f93f88ae36e93edc4b0fd68c9bb4
#
_cell.length_a   1.000
_cell.length_b   1.000
_cell.length_c   1.000
_cell.angle_alpha   90.00
_cell.angle_beta   90.00
_cell.angle_gamma   90.00
#
_symmetry.space_group_name_H-M   'P 1'
#
loop_
_entity.id
_entity.type
_entity.pdbx_description
1 polymer ?
#
loop_
_entity_poly.entity_id
_entity_poly.type
_entity_poly.pdbx_seq_one_letter_code
_entity_poly.pdbx_strand_id
1 'polypeptide(L)'
;MKNRLPSTARSLPIALLRARERVMGPIRHLLSDVDLTEQQWRVLRVVQENDGIDPTEIAEQACLLLPSLTRILQKLDEKGLISRERDKVDRRRQVIRITAAGGKIIEANIAASIAIVDRTREKMGQERYEALLDLLNELDKIEL
;
A
#
# COMPACT_ATOMS: atom_id res chain seq x y z
N MET A 1 -25.88 8.22 30.55
CA MET A 1 -26.28 8.97 29.40
C MET A 1 -25.23 9.08 28.30
N LYS A 2 -23.98 8.86 28.59
CA LYS A 2 -22.89 8.94 27.61
C LYS A 2 -22.40 7.59 27.12
N ASN A 3 -23.15 6.53 27.36
CA ASN A 3 -22.79 5.16 26.95
C ASN A 3 -23.45 4.73 25.63
N ARG A 4 -23.66 5.66 24.72
CA ARG A 4 -24.21 5.34 23.41
C ARG A 4 -23.11 5.43 22.36
N LEU A 5 -22.83 4.31 21.71
CA LEU A 5 -21.96 4.32 20.54
C LEU A 5 -22.53 5.26 19.47
N PRO A 6 -21.69 5.95 18.71
CA PRO A 6 -22.14 6.71 17.55
C PRO A 6 -22.90 5.80 16.57
N SER A 7 -23.82 6.38 15.80
CA SER A 7 -24.44 5.62 14.70
C SER A 7 -23.36 5.10 13.74
N THR A 8 -23.67 4.05 13.00
CA THR A 8 -22.71 3.50 12.03
C THR A 8 -22.30 4.53 10.97
N ALA A 9 -23.16 5.52 10.68
CA ALA A 9 -22.83 6.62 9.78
C ALA A 9 -21.75 7.56 10.34
N ARG A 10 -21.57 7.58 11.67
CA ARG A 10 -20.58 8.41 12.37
C ARG A 10 -19.53 7.58 13.11
N SER A 11 -19.44 6.29 12.82
CA SER A 11 -18.43 5.41 13.39
C SER A 11 -17.13 5.54 12.59
N LEU A 12 -16.05 5.94 13.26
CA LEU A 12 -14.74 6.08 12.59
C LEU A 12 -14.26 4.78 11.97
N PRO A 13 -14.27 3.62 12.66
CA PRO A 13 -13.84 2.37 12.04
C PRO A 13 -14.65 2.00 10.80
N ILE A 14 -15.96 2.17 10.85
CA ILE A 14 -16.85 1.87 9.70
C ILE A 14 -16.64 2.87 8.58
N ALA A 15 -16.47 4.15 8.90
CA ALA A 15 -16.21 5.19 7.90
C ALA A 15 -14.89 4.92 7.15
N LEU A 16 -13.86 4.50 7.86
CA LEU A 16 -12.59 4.12 7.25
C LEU A 16 -12.74 2.93 6.31
N LEU A 17 -13.51 1.91 6.70
CA LEU A 17 -13.77 0.75 5.85
C LEU A 17 -14.53 1.14 4.58
N ARG A 18 -15.57 1.96 4.70
CA ARG A 18 -16.35 2.42 3.54
C ARG A 18 -15.50 3.25 2.59
N ALA A 19 -14.72 4.17 3.13
CA ALA A 19 -13.83 5.02 2.34
C ALA A 19 -12.77 4.18 1.62
N ARG A 20 -12.17 3.22 2.32
CA ARG A 20 -11.20 2.30 1.76
C ARG A 20 -11.80 1.52 0.57
N GLU A 21 -12.99 0.95 0.72
CA GLU A 21 -13.65 0.23 -0.38
C GLU A 21 -13.91 1.13 -1.58
N ARG A 22 -14.29 2.38 -1.35
CA ARG A 22 -14.52 3.35 -2.43
C ARG A 22 -13.24 3.62 -3.22
N VAL A 23 -12.13 3.80 -2.54
CA VAL A 23 -10.83 4.11 -3.13
C VAL A 23 -10.22 2.87 -3.82
N MET A 24 -10.36 1.70 -3.18
CA MET A 24 -9.72 0.47 -3.67
C MET A 24 -10.44 -0.19 -4.84
N GLY A 25 -11.73 0.07 -5.03
CA GLY A 25 -12.48 -0.52 -6.15
C GLY A 25 -11.82 -0.33 -7.50
N PRO A 26 -11.54 0.90 -7.94
CA PRO A 26 -10.84 1.15 -9.20
C PRO A 26 -9.44 0.54 -9.26
N ILE A 27 -8.73 0.52 -8.13
CA ILE A 27 -7.38 -0.07 -8.05
C ILE A 27 -7.42 -1.57 -8.25
N ARG A 28 -8.37 -2.27 -7.62
CA ARG A 28 -8.55 -3.72 -7.83
C ARG A 28 -8.88 -4.04 -9.28
N HIS A 29 -9.70 -3.21 -9.91
CA HIS A 29 -10.04 -3.37 -11.32
C HIS A 29 -8.78 -3.23 -12.20
N LEU A 30 -7.95 -2.23 -11.93
CA LEU A 30 -6.67 -2.04 -12.60
C LEU A 30 -5.76 -3.26 -12.43
N LEU A 31 -5.68 -3.80 -11.22
CA LEU A 31 -4.79 -4.91 -10.89
C LEU A 31 -5.25 -6.25 -11.46
N SER A 32 -6.52 -6.40 -11.81
CA SER A 32 -7.03 -7.64 -12.42
C SER A 32 -6.33 -7.98 -13.75
N ASP A 33 -5.83 -6.97 -14.45
CA ASP A 33 -5.14 -7.14 -15.74
C ASP A 33 -3.65 -7.47 -15.59
N VAL A 34 -3.06 -7.33 -14.40
CA VAL A 34 -1.62 -7.53 -14.17
C VAL A 34 -1.31 -8.74 -13.29
N ASP A 35 -2.30 -9.54 -12.94
CA ASP A 35 -2.16 -10.73 -12.09
C ASP A 35 -1.44 -10.44 -10.76
N LEU A 36 -1.81 -9.35 -10.12
CA LEU A 36 -1.34 -8.99 -8.78
C LEU A 36 -2.50 -8.71 -7.86
N THR A 37 -2.38 -9.14 -6.60
CA THR A 37 -3.30 -8.72 -5.54
C THR A 37 -2.98 -7.28 -5.13
N GLU A 38 -3.92 -6.60 -4.46
CA GLU A 38 -3.67 -5.26 -3.92
C GLU A 38 -2.50 -5.24 -2.94
N GLN A 39 -2.34 -6.31 -2.16
CA GLN A 39 -1.23 -6.43 -1.21
C GLN A 39 0.10 -6.61 -1.91
N GLN A 40 0.16 -7.44 -2.94
CA GLN A 40 1.36 -7.63 -3.76
C GLN A 40 1.76 -6.32 -4.45
N TRP A 41 0.81 -5.61 -5.03
CA TRP A 41 1.04 -4.31 -5.65
C TRP A 41 1.60 -3.30 -4.65
N ARG A 42 0.99 -3.22 -3.46
CA ARG A 42 1.42 -2.30 -2.41
C ARG A 42 2.86 -2.57 -1.95
N VAL A 43 3.20 -3.85 -1.76
CA VAL A 43 4.58 -4.27 -1.44
C VAL A 43 5.53 -3.91 -2.57
N LEU A 44 5.16 -4.20 -3.81
CA LEU A 44 6.00 -3.88 -4.96
C LEU A 44 6.28 -2.38 -5.06
N ARG A 45 5.27 -1.54 -4.78
CA ARG A 45 5.43 -0.09 -4.74
C ARG A 45 6.40 0.37 -3.65
N VAL A 46 6.30 -0.20 -2.47
CA VAL A 46 7.22 0.10 -1.36
C VAL A 46 8.66 -0.28 -1.73
N VAL A 47 8.85 -1.44 -2.34
CA VAL A 47 10.18 -1.90 -2.76
C VAL A 47 10.75 -0.99 -3.85
N GLN A 48 9.92 -0.54 -4.78
CA GLN A 48 10.35 0.37 -5.85
C GLN A 48 10.82 1.73 -5.31
N GLU A 49 10.15 2.25 -4.29
CA GLU A 49 10.50 3.54 -3.68
C GLU A 49 11.77 3.47 -2.82
N ASN A 50 12.19 2.27 -2.43
CA ASN A 50 13.31 2.05 -1.51
C ASN A 50 14.31 1.07 -2.12
N ASP A 51 15.43 1.55 -2.59
CA ASP A 51 16.47 0.70 -3.16
C ASP A 51 17.21 -0.06 -2.05
N GLY A 52 16.86 -1.34 -1.88
CA GLY A 52 17.47 -2.17 -0.85
C GLY A 52 16.84 -2.00 0.51
N ILE A 53 15.63 -2.47 0.68
CA ILE A 53 14.85 -2.38 1.92
C ILE A 53 14.73 -3.76 2.57
N ASP A 54 14.70 -3.81 3.91
CA ASP A 54 14.50 -5.07 4.62
C ASP A 54 13.01 -5.41 4.83
N PRO A 55 12.67 -6.69 5.09
CA PRO A 55 11.27 -7.10 5.26
C PRO A 55 10.53 -6.39 6.39
N THR A 56 11.19 -6.09 7.50
CA THR A 56 10.55 -5.40 8.63
C THR A 56 10.09 -4.00 8.24
N GLU A 57 10.93 -3.26 7.52
CA GLU A 57 10.59 -1.94 7.01
C GLU A 57 9.48 -1.99 5.95
N ILE A 58 9.51 -3.02 5.09
CA ILE A 58 8.44 -3.23 4.09
C ILE A 58 7.10 -3.47 4.79
N ALA A 59 7.08 -4.35 5.79
CA ALA A 59 5.85 -4.67 6.54
C ALA A 59 5.25 -3.41 7.16
N GLU A 60 6.09 -2.59 7.77
CA GLU A 60 5.67 -1.33 8.38
C GLU A 60 5.09 -0.36 7.34
N GLN A 61 5.81 -0.09 6.26
CA GLN A 61 5.36 0.85 5.22
C GLN A 61 4.16 0.33 4.43
N ALA A 62 4.05 -0.98 4.23
CA ALA A 62 2.93 -1.59 3.50
C ALA A 62 1.73 -1.92 4.40
N CYS A 63 1.81 -1.65 5.70
CA CYS A 63 0.74 -1.94 6.67
C CYS A 63 0.36 -3.42 6.67
N LEU A 64 1.36 -4.29 6.77
CA LEU A 64 1.19 -5.75 6.77
C LEU A 64 1.87 -6.36 7.98
N LEU A 65 1.30 -7.46 8.47
CA LEU A 65 1.98 -8.30 9.44
C LEU A 65 3.12 -9.06 8.77
N LEU A 66 4.21 -9.26 9.49
CA LEU A 66 5.41 -9.89 8.94
C LEU A 66 5.16 -11.29 8.34
N PRO A 67 4.35 -12.18 8.95
CA PRO A 67 4.04 -13.47 8.33
C PRO A 67 3.33 -13.34 6.98
N SER A 68 2.42 -12.39 6.84
CA SER A 68 1.74 -12.11 5.57
C SER A 68 2.72 -11.59 4.53
N LEU A 69 3.61 -10.69 4.93
CA LEU A 69 4.65 -10.16 4.05
C LEU A 69 5.58 -11.25 3.54
N THR A 70 5.97 -12.19 4.40
CA THR A 70 6.86 -13.30 4.00
C THR A 70 6.27 -14.09 2.82
N ARG A 71 4.97 -14.38 2.86
CA ARG A 71 4.29 -15.07 1.76
C ARG A 71 4.24 -14.22 0.49
N ILE A 72 4.00 -12.93 0.65
CA ILE A 72 3.93 -11.99 -0.49
C ILE A 72 5.30 -11.88 -1.15
N LEU A 73 6.37 -11.74 -0.38
CA LEU A 73 7.73 -11.67 -0.91
C LEU A 73 8.10 -12.94 -1.67
N GLN A 74 7.72 -14.11 -1.15
CA GLN A 74 7.93 -15.37 -1.83
C GLN A 74 7.24 -15.39 -3.19
N LYS A 75 5.98 -14.95 -3.25
CA LYS A 75 5.22 -14.89 -4.51
C LYS A 75 5.81 -13.91 -5.51
N LEU A 76 6.22 -12.74 -5.05
CA LEU A 76 6.84 -11.74 -5.93
C LEU A 76 8.20 -12.21 -6.45
N ASP A 77 8.96 -12.90 -5.62
CA ASP A 77 10.23 -13.51 -6.03
C ASP A 77 10.02 -14.61 -7.08
N GLU A 78 9.04 -15.50 -6.86
CA GLU A 78 8.67 -16.54 -7.83
C GLU A 78 8.26 -15.96 -9.18
N LYS A 79 7.59 -14.82 -9.18
CA LYS A 79 7.21 -14.09 -10.40
C LYS A 79 8.36 -13.32 -11.04
N GLY A 80 9.52 -13.27 -10.38
CA GLY A 80 10.69 -12.54 -10.89
C GLY A 80 10.57 -11.03 -10.78
N LEU A 81 9.69 -10.51 -9.91
CA LEU A 81 9.44 -9.08 -9.79
C LEU A 81 10.31 -8.40 -8.73
N ILE A 82 10.87 -9.16 -7.80
CA ILE A 82 11.82 -8.71 -6.80
C ILE A 82 13.00 -9.67 -6.73
N SER A 83 14.13 -9.19 -6.19
CA SER A 83 15.25 -10.00 -5.78
C SER A 83 15.40 -9.96 -4.27
N ARG A 84 15.90 -11.06 -3.70
CA ARG A 84 16.18 -11.18 -2.27
C ARG A 84 17.63 -11.59 -2.09
N GLU A 85 18.38 -10.77 -1.35
CA GLU A 85 19.77 -11.03 -1.04
C GLU A 85 19.99 -10.87 0.45
N ARG A 86 20.99 -11.58 1.00
CA ARG A 86 21.44 -11.35 2.36
C ARG A 86 22.39 -10.17 2.39
N ASP A 87 22.28 -9.32 3.44
CA ASP A 87 23.21 -8.22 3.64
C ASP A 87 24.63 -8.82 3.83
N LYS A 88 25.61 -8.23 3.15
CA LYS A 88 27.01 -8.66 3.21
C LYS A 88 27.65 -8.39 4.57
N VAL A 89 27.17 -7.39 5.29
CA VAL A 89 27.72 -7.00 6.60
C VAL A 89 26.96 -7.70 7.73
N ASP A 90 25.63 -7.66 7.71
CA ASP A 90 24.78 -8.39 8.67
C ASP A 90 23.93 -9.42 7.92
N ARG A 91 24.38 -10.67 7.95
CA ARG A 91 23.74 -11.79 7.23
C ARG A 91 22.35 -12.16 7.77
N ARG A 92 21.93 -11.60 8.91
CA ARG A 92 20.58 -11.76 9.45
C ARG A 92 19.56 -10.87 8.75
N ARG A 93 20.03 -9.82 8.07
CA ARG A 93 19.18 -8.92 7.29
C ARG A 93 19.07 -9.39 5.85
N GLN A 94 17.85 -9.34 5.32
CA GLN A 94 17.62 -9.49 3.89
C GLN A 94 17.52 -8.10 3.25
N VAL A 95 17.99 -8.02 2.02
CA VAL A 95 17.86 -6.81 1.19
C VAL A 95 16.96 -7.15 0.02
N ILE A 96 15.85 -6.48 -0.06
CA ILE A 96 14.85 -6.66 -1.12
C ILE A 96 14.99 -5.53 -2.13
N ARG A 97 15.06 -5.88 -3.41
CA ARG A 97 15.17 -4.92 -4.51
C ARG A 97 14.14 -5.24 -5.58
N ILE A 98 13.70 -4.21 -6.30
CA ILE A 98 12.87 -4.43 -7.48
C ILE A 98 13.74 -4.92 -8.63
N THR A 99 13.18 -5.81 -9.45
CA THR A 99 13.83 -6.23 -10.70
C THR A 99 13.38 -5.33 -11.85
N ALA A 100 14.04 -5.47 -13.01
CA ALA A 100 13.62 -4.78 -14.23
C ALA A 100 12.18 -5.15 -14.60
N ALA A 101 11.78 -6.41 -14.43
CA ALA A 101 10.42 -6.86 -14.70
C ALA A 101 9.41 -6.22 -13.75
N GLY A 102 9.74 -6.12 -12.46
CA GLY A 102 8.89 -5.43 -11.47
C GLY A 102 8.72 -3.96 -11.78
N GLY A 103 9.81 -3.29 -12.15
CA GLY A 103 9.78 -1.88 -12.56
C GLY A 103 8.91 -1.63 -13.78
N LYS A 104 8.94 -2.53 -14.76
CA LYS A 104 8.11 -2.42 -15.96
C LYS A 104 6.61 -2.53 -15.65
N ILE A 105 6.22 -3.39 -14.72
CA ILE A 105 4.82 -3.52 -14.30
C ILE A 105 4.35 -2.21 -13.67
N ILE A 106 5.15 -1.62 -12.79
CA ILE A 106 4.80 -0.35 -12.16
C ILE A 106 4.69 0.76 -13.22
N GLU A 107 5.66 0.90 -14.10
CA GLU A 107 5.65 1.91 -15.17
C GLU A 107 4.44 1.77 -16.08
N ALA A 108 4.09 0.55 -16.47
CA ALA A 108 2.96 0.29 -17.33
C ALA A 108 1.62 0.70 -16.71
N ASN A 109 1.54 0.80 -15.39
CA ASN A 109 0.31 1.10 -14.65
C ASN A 109 0.32 2.48 -13.98
N ILE A 110 1.40 3.24 -14.12
CA ILE A 110 1.53 4.59 -13.52
C ILE A 110 0.43 5.52 -14.03
N ALA A 111 0.24 5.62 -15.34
CA ALA A 111 -0.74 6.56 -15.92
C ALA A 111 -2.16 6.28 -15.42
N ALA A 112 -2.56 5.01 -15.39
CA ALA A 112 -3.88 4.60 -14.90
C ALA A 112 -4.03 4.86 -13.40
N SER A 113 -2.97 4.61 -12.61
CA SER A 113 -2.95 4.88 -11.18
C SER A 113 -3.07 6.38 -10.88
N ILE A 114 -2.34 7.20 -11.61
CA ILE A 114 -2.42 8.67 -11.51
C ILE A 114 -3.83 9.14 -11.85
N ALA A 115 -4.45 8.60 -12.90
CA ALA A 115 -5.81 8.97 -13.30
C ALA A 115 -6.83 8.68 -12.20
N ILE A 116 -6.68 7.59 -11.44
CA ILE A 116 -7.54 7.27 -10.30
C ILE A 116 -7.37 8.32 -9.19
N VAL A 117 -6.13 8.66 -8.85
CA VAL A 117 -5.83 9.69 -7.84
C VAL A 117 -6.38 11.05 -8.26
N ASP A 118 -6.14 11.44 -9.50
CA ASP A 118 -6.59 12.73 -10.02
C ASP A 118 -8.11 12.85 -10.02
N ARG A 119 -8.81 11.78 -10.38
CA ARG A 119 -10.27 11.75 -10.33
C ARG A 119 -10.82 11.93 -8.92
N THR A 120 -10.19 11.28 -7.94
CA THR A 120 -10.57 11.42 -6.52
C THR A 120 -10.31 12.85 -6.05
N ARG A 121 -9.15 13.40 -6.37
CA ARG A 121 -8.75 14.77 -6.04
C ARG A 121 -9.71 15.78 -6.66
N GLU A 122 -10.07 15.62 -7.92
CA GLU A 122 -10.99 16.49 -8.64
C GLU A 122 -12.39 16.47 -8.01
N LYS A 123 -12.90 15.28 -7.67
CA LYS A 123 -14.24 15.16 -7.06
C LYS A 123 -14.31 15.69 -5.64
N MET A 124 -13.25 15.59 -4.87
CA MET A 124 -13.20 16.14 -3.51
C MET A 124 -12.83 17.62 -3.48
N GLY A 125 -12.08 18.11 -4.46
CA GLY A 125 -11.40 19.39 -4.42
C GLY A 125 -9.99 19.25 -3.85
N GLN A 126 -9.04 19.99 -4.41
CA GLN A 126 -7.61 19.89 -4.08
C GLN A 126 -7.35 20.07 -2.58
N GLU A 127 -7.89 21.15 -1.99
CA GLU A 127 -7.66 21.48 -0.58
C GLU A 127 -8.22 20.41 0.36
N ARG A 128 -9.43 19.92 0.06
CA ARG A 128 -10.09 18.91 0.89
C ARG A 128 -9.38 17.57 0.78
N TYR A 129 -8.87 17.22 -0.40
CA TYR A 129 -8.10 16.00 -0.61
C TYR A 129 -6.80 16.01 0.21
N GLU A 130 -6.04 17.11 0.15
CA GLU A 130 -4.82 17.26 0.92
C GLU A 130 -5.10 17.27 2.44
N ALA A 131 -6.16 17.94 2.86
CA ALA A 131 -6.58 17.93 4.27
C ALA A 131 -6.94 16.52 4.76
N LEU A 132 -7.60 15.72 3.92
CA LEU A 132 -7.92 14.33 4.26
C LEU A 132 -6.65 13.52 4.50
N LEU A 133 -5.65 13.63 3.60
CA LEU A 133 -4.38 12.93 3.76
C LEU A 133 -3.65 13.36 5.02
N ASP A 134 -3.62 14.65 5.33
CA ASP A 134 -3.01 15.19 6.54
C ASP A 134 -3.70 14.63 7.79
N LEU A 135 -5.02 14.60 7.82
CA LEU A 135 -5.80 14.07 8.94
C LEU A 135 -5.60 12.57 9.12
N LEU A 136 -5.56 11.80 8.04
CA LEU A 136 -5.28 10.37 8.10
C LEU A 136 -3.87 10.09 8.62
N ASN A 137 -2.88 10.87 8.20
CA ASN A 137 -1.51 10.75 8.69
C ASN A 137 -1.39 11.13 10.16
N GLU A 138 -2.12 12.13 10.62
CA GLU A 138 -2.20 12.46 12.06
C GLU A 138 -2.82 11.32 12.85
N LEU A 139 -3.92 10.76 12.36
CA LEU A 139 -4.60 9.63 13.01
C LEU A 139 -3.67 8.42 13.16
N ASP A 140 -2.89 8.14 12.13
CA ASP A 140 -1.94 7.02 12.14
C ASP A 140 -0.87 7.13 13.24
N LYS A 141 -0.56 8.34 13.67
CA LYS A 141 0.46 8.60 14.69
C LYS A 141 -0.07 8.68 16.12
N ILE A 142 -1.37 8.59 16.30
CA ILE A 142 -1.99 8.65 17.63
C ILE A 142 -1.85 7.29 18.32
N GLU A 143 -1.38 7.31 19.55
CA GLU A 143 -1.41 6.13 20.42
C GLU A 143 -2.79 6.01 21.07
N LEU A 144 -3.40 4.83 20.95
CA LEU A 144 -4.74 4.54 21.46
C LEU A 144 -4.70 3.43 22.50
#